data_5bb102b8e4023d18fd117dde2589cf7a
#
_entry.id   5bb102b8e4023d18fd117dde2589cf7a
#
_cell.length_a   1.000
_cell.length_b   1.000
_cell.length_c   1.000
_cell.angle_alpha   90.00
_cell.angle_beta   90.00
_cell.angle_gamma   90.00
#
_symmetry.space_group_name_H-M   'P 1'
#
loop_
_entity.id
_entity.type
_entity.pdbx_description
1 polymer ?
#
loop_
_entity_poly.entity_id
_entity_poly.type
_entity_poly.pdbx_seq_one_letter_code
_entity_poly.pdbx_strand_id
1 'polypeptide(L)'
;MFTLLKQEGAARRGQFETVHGTIQTPVFMNVGTSAAIKGGVSSIDLKNELKTQVELCNTYHLHVRPGDDIIYKMGGLHKFMNWDKPILTDSGGFQVFSLAKLRKIKEEGVYFNSHVDGRRIFMGPEESMQIQ
;
A
#
# COMPACT_ATOMS: atom_id res chain seq x y z
N MET A 1 -18.05 -3.50 0.89
CA MET A 1 -19.05 -3.47 -0.23
C MET A 1 -19.13 -2.08 -0.81
N PHE A 2 -19.26 -1.92 -2.15
CA PHE A 2 -19.44 -0.59 -2.77
C PHE A 2 -20.93 -0.31 -3.01
N THR A 3 -21.38 0.90 -2.65
CA THR A 3 -22.76 1.36 -2.87
C THR A 3 -22.72 2.70 -3.60
N LEU A 4 -23.37 2.77 -4.75
CA LEU A 4 -23.58 4.04 -5.47
C LEU A 4 -24.71 4.79 -4.78
N LEU A 5 -24.44 6.00 -4.27
CA LEU A 5 -25.40 6.81 -3.54
C LEU A 5 -26.13 7.81 -4.44
N LYS A 6 -25.40 8.42 -5.40
CA LYS A 6 -25.95 9.39 -6.35
C LYS A 6 -25.13 9.41 -7.64
N GLN A 7 -25.83 9.63 -8.74
CA GLN A 7 -25.23 9.88 -10.06
C GLN A 7 -25.89 11.09 -10.69
N GLU A 8 -25.08 11.94 -11.31
CA GLU A 8 -25.53 13.12 -12.06
C GLU A 8 -24.62 13.29 -13.28
N GLY A 9 -25.13 12.95 -14.45
CA GLY A 9 -24.32 12.82 -15.66
C GLY A 9 -23.23 11.76 -15.48
N ALA A 10 -21.97 12.15 -15.67
CA ALA A 10 -20.80 11.30 -15.45
C ALA A 10 -20.29 11.32 -13.99
N ALA A 11 -20.75 12.25 -13.16
CA ALA A 11 -20.34 12.35 -11.76
C ALA A 11 -21.03 11.28 -10.90
N ARG A 12 -20.27 10.64 -10.03
CA ARG A 12 -20.78 9.58 -9.15
C ARG A 12 -20.32 9.83 -7.73
N ARG A 13 -21.24 9.75 -6.77
CA ARG A 13 -20.96 9.68 -5.35
C ARG A 13 -21.31 8.28 -4.85
N GLY A 14 -20.41 7.68 -4.13
CA GLY A 14 -20.63 6.37 -3.52
C GLY A 14 -19.96 6.24 -2.18
N GLN A 15 -20.10 5.07 -1.60
CA GLN A 15 -19.36 4.65 -0.40
C GLN A 15 -18.82 3.24 -0.57
N PHE A 16 -17.66 3.00 0.02
CA PHE A 16 -17.03 1.69 0.05
C PHE A 16 -16.81 1.27 1.51
N GLU A 17 -17.51 0.22 1.92
CA GLU A 17 -17.41 -0.34 3.27
C GLU A 17 -16.25 -1.33 3.34
N THR A 18 -15.38 -1.15 4.32
CA THR A 18 -14.25 -2.02 4.65
C THR A 18 -14.32 -2.42 6.12
N VAL A 19 -13.50 -3.38 6.54
CA VAL A 19 -13.39 -3.78 7.96
C VAL A 19 -12.82 -2.68 8.86
N HIS A 20 -12.14 -1.69 8.27
CA HIS A 20 -11.53 -0.55 8.97
C HIS A 20 -12.29 0.77 8.79
N GLY A 21 -13.53 0.70 8.32
CA GLY A 21 -14.40 1.86 8.17
C GLY A 21 -14.89 2.08 6.74
N THR A 22 -15.68 3.11 6.58
CA THR A 22 -16.33 3.46 5.31
C THR A 22 -15.58 4.59 4.62
N ILE A 23 -15.31 4.40 3.35
CA ILE A 23 -14.69 5.39 2.47
C ILE A 23 -15.79 6.06 1.65
N GLN A 24 -15.91 7.39 1.71
CA GLN A 24 -16.80 8.17 0.86
C GLN A 24 -16.09 8.53 -0.45
N THR A 25 -16.71 8.24 -1.58
CA THR A 25 -16.13 8.55 -2.90
C THR A 25 -16.90 9.69 -3.60
N PRO A 26 -16.20 10.51 -4.38
CA PRO A 26 -14.77 10.45 -4.72
C PRO A 26 -13.87 10.74 -3.53
N VAL A 27 -12.69 10.12 -3.48
CA VAL A 27 -11.72 10.26 -2.41
C VAL A 27 -10.31 10.38 -2.97
N PHE A 28 -9.49 11.20 -2.34
CA PHE A 28 -8.05 11.18 -2.57
C PHE A 28 -7.39 10.17 -1.64
N MET A 29 -6.61 9.28 -2.21
CA MET A 29 -5.86 8.28 -1.48
C MET A 29 -4.39 8.68 -1.44
N ASN A 30 -3.90 9.06 -0.27
CA ASN A 30 -2.50 9.44 -0.07
C ASN A 30 -1.59 8.22 -0.24
N VAL A 31 -0.39 8.44 -0.77
CA VAL A 31 0.60 7.38 -0.97
C VAL A 31 1.65 7.42 0.13
N GLY A 32 1.50 6.54 1.09
CA GLY A 32 2.47 6.26 2.15
C GLY A 32 3.43 5.15 1.71
N THR A 33 4.41 5.47 0.89
CA THR A 33 5.31 4.51 0.21
C THR A 33 5.88 3.44 1.14
N SER A 34 6.37 3.84 2.32
CA SER A 34 6.97 2.94 3.32
C SER A 34 6.28 3.13 4.67
N ALA A 35 4.96 2.99 4.70
CA ALA A 35 4.10 3.22 5.86
C ALA A 35 4.13 4.68 6.38
N ALA A 36 4.59 5.61 5.56
CA ALA A 36 4.61 7.05 5.87
C ALA A 36 4.69 7.87 4.59
N ILE A 37 4.18 9.08 4.65
CA ILE A 37 4.30 10.06 3.56
C ILE A 37 5.67 10.73 3.64
N LYS A 38 6.38 10.76 2.52
CA LYS A 38 7.64 11.50 2.41
C LYS A 38 7.38 13.00 2.60
N GLY A 39 8.24 13.66 3.36
CA GLY A 39 8.17 15.11 3.58
C GLY A 39 7.63 15.54 4.94
N GLY A 40 7.44 14.61 5.88
CA GLY A 40 7.19 14.93 7.28
C GLY A 40 5.71 15.04 7.69
N VAL A 41 4.78 14.56 6.87
CA VAL A 41 3.36 14.42 7.26
C VAL A 41 3.18 13.10 8.01
N SER A 42 2.77 13.19 9.26
CA SER A 42 2.54 12.01 10.11
C SER A 42 1.15 11.41 9.91
N SER A 43 0.95 10.17 10.35
CA SER A 43 -0.38 9.53 10.38
C SER A 43 -1.36 10.31 11.26
N ILE A 44 -0.87 10.98 12.29
CA ILE A 44 -1.68 11.85 13.16
C ILE A 44 -2.20 13.07 12.39
N ASP A 45 -1.34 13.72 11.60
CA ASP A 45 -1.72 14.86 10.76
C ASP A 45 -2.74 14.44 9.70
N LEU A 46 -2.51 13.29 9.05
CA LEU A 46 -3.44 12.71 8.08
C LEU A 46 -4.82 12.46 8.68
N LYS A 47 -4.86 11.94 9.90
CA LYS A 47 -6.09 11.60 10.59
C LYS A 47 -6.83 12.82 11.12
N ASN A 48 -6.12 13.71 11.80
CA ASN A 48 -6.73 14.77 12.60
C ASN A 48 -6.90 16.09 11.84
N GLU A 49 -5.94 16.43 10.96
CA GLU A 49 -5.96 17.68 10.21
C GLU A 49 -6.51 17.50 8.80
N LEU A 50 -5.92 16.59 8.03
CA LEU A 50 -6.31 16.36 6.64
C LEU A 50 -7.56 15.49 6.49
N LYS A 51 -8.02 14.84 7.56
CA LYS A 51 -9.22 13.97 7.56
C LYS A 51 -9.17 12.89 6.49
N THR A 52 -7.98 12.39 6.18
CA THR A 52 -7.75 11.33 5.21
C THR A 52 -8.58 10.10 5.54
N GLN A 53 -9.21 9.51 4.55
CA GLN A 53 -10.09 8.36 4.74
C GLN A 53 -9.40 7.02 4.44
N VAL A 54 -8.41 7.01 3.55
CA VAL A 54 -7.71 5.82 3.09
C VAL A 54 -6.28 6.17 2.71
N GLU A 55 -5.34 5.28 2.99
CA GLU A 55 -3.94 5.44 2.63
C GLU A 55 -3.47 4.24 1.80
N LEU A 56 -2.57 4.47 0.84
CA LEU A 56 -1.93 3.42 0.06
C LEU A 56 -0.53 3.17 0.57
N CYS A 57 -0.17 1.90 0.78
CA CYS A 57 1.18 1.45 1.11
C CYS A 57 1.71 0.50 0.05
N ASN A 58 2.98 0.67 -0.32
CA ASN A 58 3.59 -0.14 -1.36
C ASN A 58 4.22 -1.41 -0.80
N THR A 59 3.70 -2.56 -1.21
CA THR A 59 4.19 -3.88 -0.82
C THR A 59 5.67 -4.06 -1.11
N TYR A 60 6.14 -3.69 -2.30
CA TYR A 60 7.56 -3.75 -2.65
C TYR A 60 8.45 -2.99 -1.68
N HIS A 61 8.13 -1.73 -1.39
CA HIS A 61 8.96 -0.90 -0.52
C HIS A 61 8.99 -1.42 0.91
N LEU A 62 7.87 -1.88 1.44
CA LEU A 62 7.76 -2.41 2.79
C LEU A 62 8.47 -3.76 2.94
N HIS A 63 8.38 -4.64 1.92
CA HIS A 63 9.12 -5.90 1.89
C HIS A 63 10.63 -5.68 1.84
N VAL A 64 11.09 -4.73 1.02
CA VAL A 64 12.53 -4.40 0.93
C VAL A 64 13.02 -3.77 2.23
N ARG A 65 12.23 -2.87 2.82
CA ARG A 65 12.58 -2.14 4.04
C ARG A 65 11.32 -1.54 4.70
N PRO A 66 11.03 -1.87 5.98
CA PRO A 66 11.86 -2.60 6.96
C PRO A 66 11.86 -4.13 6.78
N GLY A 67 10.93 -4.68 6.01
CA GLY A 67 10.67 -6.11 5.85
C GLY A 67 9.35 -6.50 6.50
N ASP A 68 8.65 -7.43 5.88
CA ASP A 68 7.35 -7.96 6.33
C ASP A 68 7.44 -8.63 7.71
N ASP A 69 8.56 -9.33 8.00
CA ASP A 69 8.81 -9.91 9.33
C ASP A 69 8.76 -8.88 10.47
N ILE A 70 9.32 -7.68 10.24
CA ILE A 70 9.33 -6.61 11.24
C ILE A 70 7.92 -6.07 11.41
N ILE A 71 7.22 -5.83 10.30
CA ILE A 71 5.83 -5.34 10.33
C ILE A 71 4.92 -6.34 11.03
N TYR A 72 5.09 -7.63 10.76
CA TYR A 72 4.35 -8.71 11.45
C TYR A 72 4.60 -8.70 12.96
N LYS A 73 5.87 -8.63 13.40
CA LYS A 73 6.25 -8.58 14.83
C LYS A 73 5.72 -7.33 15.53
N MET A 74 5.54 -6.23 14.80
CA MET A 74 4.94 -4.99 15.32
C MET A 74 3.41 -5.07 15.41
N GLY A 75 2.81 -6.18 15.01
CA GLY A 75 1.36 -6.43 15.09
C GLY A 75 0.59 -5.98 13.85
N GLY A 76 1.25 -5.97 12.71
CA GLY A 76 0.68 -5.64 11.40
C GLY A 76 0.83 -4.18 11.00
N LEU A 77 0.47 -3.89 9.75
CA LEU A 77 0.71 -2.60 9.13
C LEU A 77 -0.02 -1.45 9.83
N HIS A 78 -1.25 -1.65 10.27
CA HIS A 78 -2.04 -0.65 10.98
C HIS A 78 -1.35 -0.18 12.28
N LYS A 79 -0.83 -1.12 13.08
CA LYS A 79 -0.09 -0.78 14.31
C LYS A 79 1.25 -0.14 14.00
N PHE A 80 1.97 -0.65 13.00
CA PHE A 80 3.24 -0.11 12.57
C PHE A 80 3.13 1.35 12.12
N MET A 81 2.05 1.69 11.42
CA MET A 81 1.77 3.05 10.94
C MET A 81 1.12 3.96 11.98
N ASN A 82 0.61 3.42 13.07
CA ASN A 82 -0.32 4.11 13.97
C ASN A 82 -1.56 4.66 13.22
N TRP A 83 -2.14 3.81 12.37
CA TRP A 83 -3.27 4.13 11.49
C TRP A 83 -4.42 3.15 11.72
N ASP A 84 -5.64 3.66 11.92
CA ASP A 84 -6.81 2.84 12.26
C ASP A 84 -7.88 2.80 11.16
N LYS A 85 -7.63 3.49 10.03
CA LYS A 85 -8.54 3.55 8.90
C LYS A 85 -8.11 2.62 7.76
N PRO A 86 -8.90 2.49 6.68
CA PRO A 86 -8.55 1.64 5.56
C PRO A 86 -7.17 1.90 4.97
N ILE A 87 -6.46 0.82 4.65
CA ILE A 87 -5.21 0.82 3.90
C ILE A 87 -5.42 0.00 2.64
N LEU A 88 -4.93 0.49 1.52
CA LEU A 88 -4.77 -0.29 0.31
C LEU A 88 -3.29 -0.67 0.18
N THR A 89 -3.00 -1.97 0.08
CA THR A 89 -1.68 -2.46 -0.31
C THR A 89 -1.68 -2.79 -1.80
N ASP A 90 -0.64 -2.40 -2.51
CA ASP A 90 -0.47 -2.75 -3.93
C ASP A 90 0.26 -4.10 -4.09
N SER A 91 0.31 -4.64 -5.32
CA SER A 91 1.01 -5.89 -5.59
C SER A 91 2.54 -5.77 -5.60
N GLY A 92 3.09 -4.56 -5.59
CA GLY A 92 4.52 -4.31 -5.77
C GLY A 92 5.03 -4.48 -7.21
N GLY A 93 4.20 -4.94 -8.13
CA GLY A 93 4.61 -5.28 -9.50
C GLY A 93 5.14 -4.09 -10.30
N PHE A 94 4.53 -2.92 -10.17
CA PHE A 94 5.01 -1.72 -10.85
C PHE A 94 6.41 -1.32 -10.38
N GLN A 95 6.70 -1.40 -9.10
CA GLN A 95 8.01 -1.05 -8.51
C GLN A 95 9.09 -2.04 -8.95
N VAL A 96 8.77 -3.34 -9.01
CA VAL A 96 9.67 -4.35 -9.57
C VAL A 96 9.99 -4.04 -11.02
N PHE A 97 9.00 -3.59 -11.80
CA PHE A 97 9.20 -3.20 -13.18
C PHE A 97 10.05 -1.92 -13.32
N SER A 98 9.76 -0.88 -12.55
CA SER A 98 10.33 0.45 -12.72
C SER A 98 11.69 0.65 -12.02
N LEU A 99 11.91 0.01 -10.87
CA LEU A 99 13.09 0.24 -10.03
C LEU A 99 14.18 -0.84 -10.18
N ALA A 100 13.82 -2.04 -10.63
CA ALA A 100 14.78 -3.11 -10.77
C ALA A 100 15.51 -3.03 -12.12
N LYS A 101 16.72 -2.47 -12.12
CA LYS A 101 17.57 -2.38 -13.31
C LYS A 101 17.99 -3.74 -13.85
N LEU A 102 18.23 -4.71 -12.96
CA LEU A 102 18.57 -6.10 -13.29
C LEU A 102 17.46 -7.01 -12.79
N ARG A 103 16.56 -7.40 -13.69
CA ARG A 103 15.48 -8.32 -13.42
C ARG A 103 15.48 -9.50 -14.39
N LYS A 104 15.13 -10.66 -13.91
CA LYS A 104 14.88 -11.84 -14.73
C LYS A 104 13.43 -12.27 -14.53
N ILE A 105 12.64 -12.08 -15.58
CA ILE A 105 11.23 -12.49 -15.59
C ILE A 105 11.15 -13.95 -16.01
N LYS A 106 10.35 -14.73 -15.28
CA LYS A 106 10.02 -16.12 -15.56
C LYS A 106 8.52 -16.32 -15.39
N GLU A 107 8.02 -17.49 -15.76
CA GLU A 107 6.61 -17.85 -15.62
C GLU A 107 6.17 -17.84 -14.14
N GLU A 108 7.01 -18.35 -13.25
CA GLU A 108 6.74 -18.42 -11.82
C GLU A 108 6.84 -17.06 -11.07
N GLY A 109 7.50 -16.06 -11.66
CA GLY A 109 7.70 -14.75 -11.01
C GLY A 109 8.95 -14.03 -11.50
N VAL A 110 9.39 -13.04 -10.73
CA VAL A 110 10.49 -12.15 -11.09
C VAL A 110 11.62 -12.21 -10.07
N TYR A 111 12.83 -12.45 -10.53
CA TYR A 111 14.05 -12.24 -9.75
C TYR A 111 14.60 -10.84 -10.01
N PHE A 112 14.92 -10.12 -8.97
CA PHE A 112 15.52 -8.80 -9.05
C PHE A 112 16.43 -8.50 -7.86
N ASN A 113 17.22 -7.44 -7.98
CA ASN A 113 18.06 -7.00 -6.87
C ASN A 113 17.44 -5.78 -6.18
N SER A 114 17.42 -5.82 -4.86
CA SER A 114 16.98 -4.69 -4.03
C SER A 114 17.81 -3.44 -4.37
N HIS A 115 17.14 -2.31 -4.54
CA HIS A 115 17.78 -1.02 -4.79
C HIS A 115 18.40 -0.41 -3.52
N VAL A 116 18.12 -0.99 -2.34
CA VAL A 116 18.59 -0.50 -1.05
C VAL A 116 19.93 -1.14 -0.68
N ASP A 117 20.02 -2.47 -0.79
CA ASP A 117 21.16 -3.26 -0.30
C ASP A 117 21.71 -4.26 -1.34
N GLY A 118 21.12 -4.31 -2.53
CA GLY A 118 21.56 -5.17 -3.62
C GLY A 118 21.22 -6.64 -3.47
N ARG A 119 20.58 -7.06 -2.36
CA ARG A 119 20.20 -8.47 -2.15
C ARG A 119 19.26 -8.95 -3.25
N ARG A 120 19.41 -10.22 -3.62
CA ARG A 120 18.53 -10.86 -4.59
C ARG A 120 17.20 -11.22 -3.95
N ILE A 121 16.13 -10.81 -4.60
CA ILE A 121 14.75 -11.05 -4.17
C ILE A 121 14.01 -11.79 -5.29
N PHE A 122 13.17 -12.74 -4.90
CA PHE A 122 12.16 -13.34 -5.77
C PHE A 122 10.79 -12.81 -5.34
N MET A 123 9.95 -12.50 -6.33
CA MET A 123 8.56 -12.10 -6.10
C MET A 123 7.69 -12.74 -7.17
N GLY A 124 6.88 -13.68 -6.75
CA GLY A 124 5.81 -14.30 -7.53
C GLY A 124 4.44 -13.95 -6.93
N PRO A 125 3.36 -14.50 -7.49
CA PRO A 125 2.01 -14.27 -6.96
C PRO A 125 1.85 -14.68 -5.50
N GLU A 126 2.40 -15.84 -5.12
CA GLU A 126 2.30 -16.35 -3.75
C GLU A 126 3.06 -15.48 -2.76
N GLU A 127 4.31 -15.10 -3.07
CA GLU A 127 5.11 -14.21 -2.22
C GLU A 127 4.42 -12.86 -2.05
N SER A 128 3.88 -12.29 -3.13
CA SER A 128 3.15 -11.01 -3.05
C SER A 128 1.95 -11.11 -2.13
N MET A 129 1.19 -12.19 -2.18
CA MET A 129 0.03 -12.39 -1.31
C MET A 129 0.43 -12.68 0.15
N GLN A 130 1.53 -13.38 0.39
CA GLN A 130 2.03 -13.65 1.74
C GLN A 130 2.56 -12.39 2.44
N ILE A 131 3.17 -11.48 1.68
CA ILE A 131 3.68 -10.21 2.21
C ILE A 131 2.53 -9.29 2.62
N GLN A 132 1.42 -9.29 1.90
CA GLN A 132 0.24 -8.47 2.17
C GLN A 132 -0.62 -8.98 3.31
#